data_214a3f6b9c07aa35ea185bd2a0471627
#
_entry.id   214a3f6b9c07aa35ea185bd2a0471627
#
_cell.length_a   1.000
_cell.length_b   1.000
_cell.length_c   1.000
_cell.angle_alpha   90.00
_cell.angle_beta   90.00
_cell.angle_gamma   90.00
#
_symmetry.space_group_name_H-M   'P 1'
#
loop_
_entity.id
_entity.type
_entity.pdbx_description
1 polymer ?
#
loop_
_entity_poly.entity_id
_entity_poly.type
_entity_poly.pdbx_seq_one_letter_code
_entity_poly.pdbx_strand_id
1 'polypeptide(L)'
;MKRSSIVLGVALGILTGVAAANEETELTPVERGEYGPIDKDTSTVLYERPIQITDRVYSAIGATQPETFENFGHNNNLTFVIGDEAVLMINGGSNDELAAAMHEEIKAITDLPVKYLVSENGQRHAVGGNHYWKNQGVELIGHVDAADEVEHYGGQYIEATIRQRQDENYPFTLVDFDTLMEDSIRLDLGGIEVEVRTYGPAHSPGDVSVVVPSDNLVIAGDLAFHIRMPPIFDETDTAGWIETWDVFEQEAGDMLILPGHGGPTDMATVRAGTYDYLIFLREQVQALLDEDGTLEDAYKIDQSAYAHWHTFHELAARNAGRVFTAMEFE
;
A
#
# COMPACT_ATOMS: atom_id res chain seq x y z
N MET A 1 5.24 -73.27 47.62
CA MET A 1 4.49 -72.02 47.83
C MET A 1 5.40 -70.87 47.40
N LYS A 2 5.25 -70.40 46.17
CA LYS A 2 6.06 -69.32 45.59
C LYS A 2 5.15 -68.08 45.49
N ARG A 3 5.51 -66.95 46.11
CA ARG A 3 4.86 -65.64 46.00
C ARG A 3 5.48 -64.95 44.83
N SER A 4 4.65 -64.58 43.84
CA SER A 4 5.01 -63.67 42.76
C SER A 4 4.73 -62.22 43.16
N SER A 5 5.74 -61.38 43.12
CA SER A 5 5.63 -59.94 43.30
C SER A 5 5.37 -59.29 41.94
N ILE A 6 4.31 -58.53 41.83
CA ILE A 6 4.00 -57.72 40.67
C ILE A 6 4.64 -56.32 40.88
N VAL A 7 5.55 -55.96 39.98
CA VAL A 7 6.14 -54.61 39.92
C VAL A 7 5.27 -53.76 39.01
N LEU A 8 4.70 -52.69 39.58
CA LEU A 8 3.90 -51.67 38.85
C LEU A 8 4.88 -50.63 38.29
N GLY A 9 5.09 -50.61 37.00
CA GLY A 9 5.86 -49.58 36.33
C GLY A 9 5.00 -48.36 36.07
N VAL A 10 5.36 -47.24 36.67
CA VAL A 10 4.78 -45.92 36.35
C VAL A 10 5.50 -45.36 35.12
N ALA A 11 4.82 -45.29 34.01
CA ALA A 11 5.30 -44.60 32.81
C ALA A 11 5.07 -43.09 32.97
N LEU A 12 6.16 -42.34 33.11
CA LEU A 12 6.17 -40.89 33.12
C LEU A 12 6.08 -40.42 31.66
N GLY A 13 4.89 -39.98 31.22
CA GLY A 13 4.70 -39.37 29.91
C GLY A 13 5.32 -37.99 29.88
N ILE A 14 6.39 -37.83 29.13
CA ILE A 14 6.93 -36.49 28.78
C ILE A 14 6.06 -35.93 27.67
N LEU A 15 5.21 -34.95 28.00
CA LEU A 15 4.57 -34.08 27.02
C LEU A 15 5.64 -33.14 26.46
N THR A 16 6.17 -33.47 25.29
CA THR A 16 6.90 -32.51 24.47
C THR A 16 5.85 -31.58 23.81
N GLY A 17 5.72 -30.38 24.33
CA GLY A 17 5.03 -29.31 23.65
C GLY A 17 5.77 -28.99 22.37
N VAL A 18 5.17 -29.31 21.22
CA VAL A 18 5.59 -28.81 19.92
C VAL A 18 5.14 -27.34 19.91
N ALA A 19 6.08 -26.42 20.09
CA ALA A 19 5.88 -25.04 19.72
C ALA A 19 5.63 -25.04 18.20
N ALA A 20 4.43 -24.64 17.79
CA ALA A 20 4.17 -24.31 16.40
C ALA A 20 5.09 -23.11 16.09
N ALA A 21 6.17 -23.35 15.34
CA ALA A 21 6.87 -22.30 14.67
C ALA A 21 5.86 -21.70 13.68
N ASN A 22 5.61 -20.41 13.79
CA ASN A 22 5.04 -19.65 12.69
C ASN A 22 6.03 -19.84 11.53
N GLU A 23 5.68 -20.67 10.57
CA GLU A 23 6.31 -20.65 9.26
C GLU A 23 5.92 -19.28 8.68
N GLU A 24 6.85 -18.32 8.71
CA GLU A 24 6.84 -17.22 7.78
C GLU A 24 6.70 -17.86 6.40
N THR A 25 5.59 -17.62 5.74
CA THR A 25 5.37 -18.12 4.39
C THR A 25 6.37 -17.38 3.52
N GLU A 26 7.50 -18.00 3.22
CA GLU A 26 8.44 -17.51 2.22
C GLU A 26 7.64 -17.35 0.93
N LEU A 27 7.47 -16.10 0.48
CA LEU A 27 6.79 -15.81 -0.77
C LEU A 27 7.59 -16.47 -1.89
N THR A 28 6.99 -17.45 -2.53
CA THR A 28 7.62 -18.08 -3.70
C THR A 28 7.70 -17.06 -4.83
N PRO A 29 8.80 -17.02 -5.61
CA PRO A 29 8.90 -16.18 -6.81
C PRO A 29 7.71 -16.46 -7.73
N VAL A 30 7.07 -15.40 -8.21
CA VAL A 30 5.95 -15.50 -9.17
C VAL A 30 6.54 -15.73 -10.54
N GLU A 31 6.07 -16.75 -11.26
CA GLU A 31 6.47 -16.96 -12.65
C GLU A 31 5.81 -15.88 -13.54
N ARG A 32 6.48 -15.55 -14.64
CA ARG A 32 6.06 -14.46 -15.53
C ARG A 32 4.62 -14.64 -16.01
N GLY A 33 3.75 -13.68 -15.66
CA GLY A 33 2.33 -13.68 -16.02
C GLY A 33 1.45 -14.65 -15.23
N GLU A 34 2.02 -15.38 -14.26
CA GLU A 34 1.28 -16.27 -13.37
C GLU A 34 1.42 -15.77 -11.93
N TYR A 35 0.40 -15.11 -11.43
CA TYR A 35 0.19 -14.98 -9.99
C TYR A 35 -0.46 -16.28 -9.52
N GLY A 36 0.02 -16.84 -8.43
CA GLY A 36 -0.63 -17.99 -7.79
C GLY A 36 -2.12 -17.72 -7.54
N PRO A 37 -2.90 -18.72 -7.13
CA PRO A 37 -4.30 -18.51 -6.86
C PRO A 37 -4.46 -17.36 -5.84
N ILE A 38 -5.33 -16.40 -6.16
CA ILE A 38 -5.66 -15.30 -5.26
C ILE A 38 -6.36 -15.93 -4.06
N ASP A 39 -5.68 -15.99 -2.92
CA ASP A 39 -6.26 -16.46 -1.64
C ASP A 39 -7.02 -15.28 -1.03
N LYS A 40 -8.24 -15.13 -1.50
CA LYS A 40 -9.12 -14.03 -1.15
C LYS A 40 -10.29 -14.53 -0.30
N ASP A 41 -10.66 -13.77 0.73
CA ASP A 41 -11.94 -13.98 1.40
C ASP A 41 -13.11 -13.72 0.45
N THR A 42 -13.71 -14.78 -0.07
CA THR A 42 -14.83 -14.70 -1.02
C THR A 42 -16.14 -14.25 -0.37
N SER A 43 -16.20 -14.05 0.95
CA SER A 43 -17.37 -13.50 1.66
C SER A 43 -17.44 -11.98 1.62
N THR A 44 -16.41 -11.31 1.10
CA THR A 44 -16.35 -9.85 0.92
C THR A 44 -15.74 -9.49 -0.45
N VAL A 45 -15.97 -8.27 -0.91
CA VAL A 45 -15.27 -7.72 -2.09
C VAL A 45 -13.88 -7.21 -1.72
N LEU A 46 -13.57 -6.97 -0.44
CA LEU A 46 -12.21 -6.68 0.02
C LEU A 46 -11.30 -7.88 -0.28
N TYR A 47 -10.03 -7.64 -0.59
CA TYR A 47 -9.05 -8.70 -0.75
C TYR A 47 -8.81 -9.43 0.57
N GLU A 48 -8.57 -8.66 1.64
CA GLU A 48 -8.56 -9.14 3.02
C GLU A 48 -9.43 -8.23 3.89
N ARG A 49 -9.98 -8.77 4.99
CA ARG A 49 -10.69 -7.96 5.99
C ARG A 49 -9.69 -7.15 6.81
N PRO A 50 -10.11 -6.02 7.39
CA PRO A 50 -9.23 -5.24 8.25
C PRO A 50 -8.70 -6.08 9.42
N ILE A 51 -7.37 -6.02 9.58
CA ILE A 51 -6.67 -6.53 10.75
C ILE A 51 -6.28 -5.36 11.66
N GLN A 52 -6.20 -5.62 12.95
CA GLN A 52 -5.74 -4.63 13.91
C GLN A 52 -4.21 -4.50 13.84
N ILE A 53 -3.72 -3.31 13.54
CA ILE A 53 -2.29 -3.00 13.44
C ILE A 53 -1.75 -2.51 14.79
N THR A 54 -2.48 -1.57 15.41
CA THR A 54 -2.23 -1.05 16.76
C THR A 54 -3.54 -0.97 17.51
N ASP A 55 -3.54 -0.44 18.73
CA ASP A 55 -4.77 -0.32 19.51
C ASP A 55 -5.88 0.50 18.81
N ARG A 56 -5.48 1.46 17.92
CA ARG A 56 -6.41 2.38 17.26
C ARG A 56 -6.39 2.29 15.74
N VAL A 57 -5.43 1.58 15.15
CA VAL A 57 -5.26 1.50 13.69
C VAL A 57 -5.59 0.12 13.19
N TYR A 58 -6.41 0.08 12.14
CA TYR A 58 -6.81 -1.13 11.42
C TYR A 58 -6.55 -0.95 9.93
N SER A 59 -6.17 -2.02 9.24
CA SER A 59 -5.93 -1.98 7.81
C SER A 59 -6.41 -3.25 7.12
N ALA A 60 -7.15 -3.09 6.05
CA ALA A 60 -7.42 -4.14 5.07
C ALA A 60 -6.26 -4.15 4.07
N ILE A 61 -5.40 -5.15 4.18
CA ILE A 61 -4.23 -5.29 3.31
C ILE A 61 -4.70 -5.70 1.92
N GLY A 62 -4.32 -4.92 0.91
CA GLY A 62 -4.66 -5.17 -0.47
C GLY A 62 -3.76 -6.23 -1.13
N ALA A 63 -4.19 -6.73 -2.29
CA ALA A 63 -3.38 -7.60 -3.12
C ALA A 63 -2.10 -6.88 -3.56
N THR A 64 -0.95 -7.48 -3.37
CA THR A 64 0.31 -6.94 -3.91
C THR A 64 0.49 -7.19 -5.42
N GLN A 65 -0.52 -7.77 -6.04
CA GLN A 65 -0.67 -8.06 -7.46
C GLN A 65 -1.33 -6.89 -8.19
N PRO A 66 -1.37 -6.89 -9.54
CA PRO A 66 -2.16 -5.92 -10.30
C PRO A 66 -3.64 -5.96 -9.92
N GLU A 67 -4.34 -4.88 -10.23
CA GLU A 67 -5.79 -4.85 -10.12
C GLU A 67 -6.42 -5.82 -11.13
N THR A 68 -7.34 -6.65 -10.66
CA THR A 68 -8.08 -7.61 -11.46
C THR A 68 -9.58 -7.54 -11.19
N PHE A 69 -10.37 -8.24 -12.01
CA PHE A 69 -11.79 -8.41 -11.76
C PHE A 69 -12.04 -9.11 -10.41
N GLU A 70 -11.25 -10.14 -10.09
CA GLU A 70 -11.39 -11.00 -8.92
C GLU A 70 -11.03 -10.28 -7.61
N ASN A 71 -10.02 -9.40 -7.64
CA ASN A 71 -9.64 -8.62 -6.45
C ASN A 71 -10.39 -7.29 -6.31
N PHE A 72 -11.34 -7.00 -7.19
CA PHE A 72 -12.14 -5.76 -7.21
C PHE A 72 -11.30 -4.47 -7.30
N GLY A 73 -10.04 -4.56 -7.72
CA GLY A 73 -9.09 -3.45 -7.68
C GLY A 73 -8.57 -3.12 -6.28
N HIS A 74 -8.81 -3.98 -5.29
CA HIS A 74 -8.24 -3.82 -3.96
C HIS A 74 -6.79 -4.30 -3.95
N ASN A 75 -5.87 -3.43 -4.34
CA ASN A 75 -4.44 -3.71 -4.43
C ASN A 75 -3.55 -2.77 -3.60
N ASN A 76 -4.14 -1.80 -2.92
CA ASN A 76 -3.49 -0.94 -1.93
C ASN A 76 -4.08 -1.18 -0.53
N ASN A 77 -3.46 -0.64 0.49
CA ASN A 77 -3.97 -0.75 1.85
C ASN A 77 -5.09 0.26 2.10
N LEU A 78 -6.22 -0.24 2.59
CA LEU A 78 -7.34 0.58 3.06
C LEU A 78 -7.29 0.62 4.59
N THR A 79 -6.93 1.77 5.14
CA THR A 79 -6.60 1.91 6.56
C THR A 79 -7.55 2.86 7.26
N PHE A 80 -7.83 2.63 8.54
CA PHE A 80 -8.56 3.61 9.35
C PHE A 80 -8.01 3.72 10.76
N VAL A 81 -8.17 4.91 11.32
CA VAL A 81 -7.75 5.29 12.68
C VAL A 81 -8.96 5.64 13.51
N ILE A 82 -9.11 5.04 14.68
CA ILE A 82 -10.25 5.22 15.58
C ILE A 82 -9.85 6.16 16.71
N GLY A 83 -10.48 7.34 16.78
CA GLY A 83 -10.43 8.25 17.94
C GLY A 83 -11.48 7.92 18.99
N ASP A 84 -11.71 8.84 19.92
CA ASP A 84 -12.79 8.69 20.90
C ASP A 84 -14.13 9.28 20.39
N GLU A 85 -14.11 10.10 19.32
CA GLU A 85 -15.29 10.77 18.78
C GLU A 85 -15.50 10.51 17.27
N ALA A 86 -14.48 10.14 16.55
CA ALA A 86 -14.54 9.98 15.10
C ALA A 86 -13.52 8.96 14.57
N VAL A 87 -13.76 8.51 13.34
CA VAL A 87 -12.85 7.68 12.55
C VAL A 87 -12.29 8.52 11.41
N LEU A 88 -10.99 8.37 11.15
CA LEU A 88 -10.31 8.80 9.94
C LEU A 88 -10.11 7.59 9.03
N MET A 89 -10.55 7.69 7.78
CA MET A 89 -10.27 6.72 6.72
C MET A 89 -9.09 7.20 5.87
N ILE A 90 -8.19 6.31 5.49
CA ILE A 90 -7.09 6.55 4.56
C ILE A 90 -7.34 5.70 3.32
N ASN A 91 -7.42 6.36 2.18
CA ASN A 91 -7.80 5.86 0.85
C ASN A 91 -9.27 5.46 0.72
N GLY A 92 -9.90 5.97 -0.32
CA GLY A 92 -11.31 5.70 -0.62
C GLY A 92 -11.55 4.31 -1.23
N GLY A 93 -10.50 3.65 -1.71
CA GLY A 93 -10.59 2.43 -2.52
C GLY A 93 -10.75 2.72 -4.01
N SER A 94 -10.60 1.70 -4.85
CA SER A 94 -10.64 1.84 -6.31
C SER A 94 -12.03 2.07 -6.89
N ASN A 95 -13.10 1.90 -6.09
CA ASN A 95 -14.50 2.03 -6.49
C ASN A 95 -15.45 2.07 -5.28
N ASP A 96 -16.71 2.45 -5.54
CA ASP A 96 -17.74 2.56 -4.51
C ASP A 96 -18.08 1.23 -3.81
N GLU A 97 -17.93 0.08 -4.48
CA GLU A 97 -18.20 -1.24 -3.88
C GLU A 97 -17.15 -1.57 -2.79
N LEU A 98 -15.87 -1.27 -3.05
CA LEU A 98 -14.82 -1.41 -2.04
C LEU A 98 -15.02 -0.45 -0.87
N ALA A 99 -15.35 0.80 -1.16
CA ALA A 99 -15.65 1.81 -0.15
C ALA A 99 -16.80 1.37 0.76
N ALA A 100 -17.89 0.88 0.17
CA ALA A 100 -19.05 0.37 0.92
C ALA A 100 -18.69 -0.83 1.78
N ALA A 101 -17.94 -1.80 1.23
CA ALA A 101 -17.50 -2.97 1.99
C ALA A 101 -16.60 -2.58 3.17
N MET A 102 -15.66 -1.65 2.97
CA MET A 102 -14.80 -1.15 4.03
C MET A 102 -15.61 -0.44 5.13
N HIS A 103 -16.62 0.36 4.76
CA HIS A 103 -17.48 1.03 5.73
C HIS A 103 -18.28 0.03 6.59
N GLU A 104 -18.74 -1.09 6.03
CA GLU A 104 -19.39 -2.15 6.80
C GLU A 104 -18.42 -2.82 7.80
N GLU A 105 -17.15 -3.01 7.43
CA GLU A 105 -16.14 -3.51 8.36
C GLU A 105 -15.86 -2.52 9.50
N ILE A 106 -15.78 -1.22 9.19
CA ILE A 106 -15.64 -0.17 10.22
C ILE A 106 -16.80 -0.22 11.20
N LYS A 107 -18.04 -0.30 10.71
CA LYS A 107 -19.25 -0.41 11.56
C LYS A 107 -19.29 -1.68 12.41
N ALA A 108 -18.65 -2.75 11.98
CA ALA A 108 -18.55 -3.97 12.76
C ALA A 108 -17.56 -3.83 13.95
N ILE A 109 -16.65 -2.86 13.88
CA ILE A 109 -15.59 -2.63 14.89
C ILE A 109 -15.97 -1.47 15.84
N THR A 110 -16.61 -0.40 15.32
CA THR A 110 -16.95 0.79 16.09
C THR A 110 -18.27 1.42 15.61
N ASP A 111 -19.02 2.02 16.54
CA ASP A 111 -20.21 2.82 16.24
C ASP A 111 -19.88 4.29 15.92
N LEU A 112 -18.60 4.69 15.98
CA LEU A 112 -18.17 6.06 15.71
C LEU A 112 -18.31 6.41 14.22
N PRO A 113 -18.68 7.66 13.89
CA PRO A 113 -18.81 8.07 12.50
C PRO A 113 -17.42 8.20 11.82
N VAL A 114 -17.32 7.79 10.56
CA VAL A 114 -16.21 8.19 9.70
C VAL A 114 -16.42 9.67 9.36
N LYS A 115 -15.54 10.52 9.86
CA LYS A 115 -15.65 11.98 9.70
C LYS A 115 -14.76 12.52 8.60
N TYR A 116 -13.58 11.93 8.44
CA TYR A 116 -12.57 12.36 7.48
C TYR A 116 -12.10 11.18 6.64
N LEU A 117 -11.78 11.48 5.38
CA LEU A 117 -11.04 10.59 4.50
C LEU A 117 -9.87 11.35 3.91
N VAL A 118 -8.66 10.79 4.04
CA VAL A 118 -7.44 11.28 3.38
C VAL A 118 -7.12 10.33 2.23
N SER A 119 -7.01 10.86 1.02
CA SER A 119 -6.43 10.12 -0.11
C SER A 119 -4.92 10.36 -0.14
N GLU A 120 -4.13 9.28 -0.10
CA GLU A 120 -2.67 9.36 -0.07
C GLU A 120 -2.06 10.01 -1.31
N ASN A 121 -2.76 9.94 -2.46
CA ASN A 121 -2.42 10.58 -3.72
C ASN A 121 -3.67 10.72 -4.60
N GLY A 122 -3.52 11.16 -5.86
CA GLY A 122 -4.60 11.30 -6.82
C GLY A 122 -4.94 10.04 -7.62
N GLN A 123 -4.28 8.91 -7.35
CA GLN A 123 -4.46 7.69 -8.13
C GLN A 123 -5.77 6.97 -7.82
N ARG A 124 -6.25 6.19 -8.79
CA ARG A 124 -7.56 5.54 -8.72
C ARG A 124 -7.78 4.70 -7.47
N HIS A 125 -6.76 3.98 -7.00
CA HIS A 125 -6.86 3.15 -5.81
C HIS A 125 -7.13 3.95 -4.53
N ALA A 126 -6.71 5.22 -4.50
CA ALA A 126 -6.91 6.13 -3.37
C ALA A 126 -8.23 6.91 -3.47
N VAL A 127 -8.65 7.31 -4.71
CA VAL A 127 -9.76 8.24 -4.91
C VAL A 127 -11.03 7.64 -5.52
N GLY A 128 -10.96 6.42 -6.08
CA GLY A 128 -12.07 5.83 -6.86
C GLY A 128 -13.34 5.60 -6.07
N GLY A 129 -13.27 5.40 -4.75
CA GLY A 129 -14.40 5.26 -3.84
C GLY A 129 -14.81 6.54 -3.13
N ASN A 130 -14.18 7.68 -3.40
CA ASN A 130 -14.47 8.96 -2.74
C ASN A 130 -15.92 9.41 -2.93
N HIS A 131 -16.54 9.08 -4.06
CA HIS A 131 -17.95 9.35 -4.30
C HIS A 131 -18.86 8.69 -3.25
N TYR A 132 -18.61 7.43 -2.90
CA TYR A 132 -19.35 6.75 -1.83
C TYR A 132 -19.19 7.49 -0.50
N TRP A 133 -17.97 7.80 -0.10
CA TRP A 133 -17.68 8.45 1.19
C TRP A 133 -18.28 9.86 1.28
N LYS A 134 -18.21 10.63 0.21
CA LYS A 134 -18.86 11.96 0.12
C LYS A 134 -20.38 11.87 0.34
N ASN A 135 -21.03 10.84 -0.23
CA ASN A 135 -22.45 10.58 -0.03
C ASN A 135 -22.79 10.12 1.40
N GLN A 136 -21.82 9.65 2.16
CA GLN A 136 -21.97 9.39 3.61
C GLN A 136 -21.73 10.65 4.47
N GLY A 137 -21.37 11.78 3.89
CA GLY A 137 -21.08 13.02 4.59
C GLY A 137 -19.67 13.11 5.16
N VAL A 138 -18.76 12.28 4.66
CA VAL A 138 -17.34 12.29 5.03
C VAL A 138 -16.62 13.44 4.33
N GLU A 139 -15.80 14.21 5.05
CA GLU A 139 -14.95 15.25 4.50
C GLU A 139 -13.74 14.62 3.79
N LEU A 140 -13.58 14.93 2.51
CA LEU A 140 -12.52 14.44 1.66
C LEU A 140 -11.33 15.39 1.66
N ILE A 141 -10.15 14.87 2.00
CA ILE A 141 -8.90 15.62 2.14
C ILE A 141 -7.86 15.05 1.18
N GLY A 142 -7.18 15.90 0.43
CA GLY A 142 -6.09 15.52 -0.47
C GLY A 142 -5.07 16.62 -0.66
N HIS A 143 -3.91 16.28 -1.23
CA HIS A 143 -2.91 17.26 -1.63
C HIS A 143 -3.37 18.04 -2.87
N VAL A 144 -2.92 19.28 -3.03
CA VAL A 144 -3.23 20.08 -4.22
C VAL A 144 -2.80 19.37 -5.50
N ASP A 145 -1.61 18.78 -5.54
CA ASP A 145 -1.11 18.04 -6.71
C ASP A 145 -1.87 16.72 -6.95
N ALA A 146 -2.43 16.11 -5.90
CA ALA A 146 -3.32 14.96 -6.05
C ALA A 146 -4.63 15.35 -6.73
N ALA A 147 -5.15 16.55 -6.47
CA ALA A 147 -6.33 17.07 -7.18
C ALA A 147 -6.02 17.32 -8.66
N ASP A 148 -4.86 17.87 -8.98
CA ASP A 148 -4.40 18.08 -10.36
C ASP A 148 -4.23 16.74 -11.10
N GLU A 149 -3.72 15.71 -10.41
CA GLU A 149 -3.60 14.34 -10.93
C GLU A 149 -4.98 13.75 -11.28
N VAL A 150 -5.98 13.91 -10.40
CA VAL A 150 -7.37 13.46 -10.65
C VAL A 150 -7.97 14.18 -11.84
N GLU A 151 -7.75 15.50 -11.98
CA GLU A 151 -8.22 16.27 -13.12
C GLU A 151 -7.59 15.76 -14.43
N HIS A 152 -6.28 15.49 -14.41
CA HIS A 152 -5.53 15.07 -15.59
C HIS A 152 -5.88 13.64 -16.03
N TYR A 153 -5.93 12.69 -15.10
CA TYR A 153 -6.05 11.24 -15.39
C TYR A 153 -7.46 10.69 -15.20
N GLY A 154 -8.40 11.47 -14.69
CA GLY A 154 -9.74 10.99 -14.32
C GLY A 154 -10.48 10.26 -15.45
N GLY A 155 -10.35 10.70 -16.69
CA GLY A 155 -10.92 9.98 -17.85
C GLY A 155 -10.32 8.57 -18.02
N GLN A 156 -9.04 8.40 -17.78
CA GLN A 156 -8.36 7.11 -17.85
C GLN A 156 -8.77 6.20 -16.69
N TYR A 157 -9.03 6.76 -15.50
CA TYR A 157 -9.53 6.01 -14.34
C TYR A 157 -10.92 5.43 -14.60
N ILE A 158 -11.83 6.20 -15.22
CA ILE A 158 -13.15 5.73 -15.64
C ILE A 158 -13.00 4.53 -16.59
N GLU A 159 -12.21 4.69 -17.66
CA GLU A 159 -11.99 3.61 -18.64
C GLU A 159 -11.33 2.37 -18.01
N ALA A 160 -10.35 2.57 -17.12
CA ALA A 160 -9.67 1.47 -16.43
C ALA A 160 -10.63 0.70 -15.52
N THR A 161 -11.53 1.39 -14.81
CA THR A 161 -12.53 0.77 -13.95
C THR A 161 -13.54 -0.04 -14.76
N ILE A 162 -14.06 0.52 -15.85
CA ILE A 162 -14.97 -0.19 -16.76
C ILE A 162 -14.31 -1.48 -17.30
N ARG A 163 -13.06 -1.39 -17.76
CA ARG A 163 -12.32 -2.57 -18.22
C ARG A 163 -12.11 -3.61 -17.13
N GLN A 164 -11.69 -3.15 -15.94
CA GLN A 164 -11.42 -4.01 -14.78
C GLN A 164 -12.70 -4.71 -14.30
N ARG A 165 -13.84 -3.98 -14.25
CA ARG A 165 -15.13 -4.54 -13.84
C ARG A 165 -15.85 -5.30 -14.96
N GLN A 166 -15.35 -5.28 -16.20
CA GLN A 166 -15.92 -5.96 -17.37
C GLN A 166 -17.41 -5.59 -17.61
N ASP A 167 -17.78 -4.37 -17.26
CA ASP A 167 -19.14 -3.85 -17.38
C ASP A 167 -19.10 -2.43 -17.96
N GLU A 168 -19.57 -2.28 -19.21
CA GLU A 168 -19.61 -0.96 -19.90
C GLU A 168 -20.50 0.07 -19.22
N ASN A 169 -21.41 -0.37 -18.35
CA ASN A 169 -22.33 0.49 -17.61
C ASN A 169 -21.95 0.58 -16.12
N TYR A 170 -20.76 0.13 -15.75
CA TYR A 170 -20.32 0.20 -14.35
C TYR A 170 -20.36 1.65 -13.85
N PRO A 171 -21.10 1.94 -12.76
CA PRO A 171 -21.18 3.29 -12.23
C PRO A 171 -19.85 3.67 -11.58
N PHE A 172 -19.18 4.66 -12.12
CA PHE A 172 -17.96 5.20 -11.57
C PHE A 172 -17.99 6.74 -11.66
N THR A 173 -17.81 7.40 -10.53
CA THR A 173 -17.88 8.86 -10.43
C THR A 173 -16.70 9.36 -9.60
N LEU A 174 -15.90 10.25 -10.17
CA LEU A 174 -14.91 11.02 -9.43
C LEU A 174 -15.55 12.25 -8.83
N VAL A 175 -15.07 12.66 -7.66
CA VAL A 175 -15.54 13.84 -6.93
C VAL A 175 -14.36 14.64 -6.43
N ASP A 176 -14.54 15.96 -6.35
CA ASP A 176 -13.52 16.86 -5.83
C ASP A 176 -13.32 16.68 -4.34
N PHE A 177 -12.12 16.94 -3.87
CA PHE A 177 -11.79 17.07 -2.45
C PHE A 177 -12.53 18.26 -1.83
N ASP A 178 -12.89 18.15 -0.55
CA ASP A 178 -13.51 19.25 0.21
C ASP A 178 -12.43 20.15 0.82
N THR A 179 -11.30 19.55 1.20
CA THR A 179 -10.14 20.26 1.76
C THR A 179 -8.88 19.89 0.99
N LEU A 180 -8.17 20.90 0.51
CA LEU A 180 -6.85 20.75 -0.12
C LEU A 180 -5.76 21.19 0.86
N MET A 181 -4.66 20.43 0.88
CA MET A 181 -3.47 20.74 1.67
C MET A 181 -2.23 20.88 0.78
N GLU A 182 -1.23 21.60 1.27
CA GLU A 182 0.08 21.76 0.61
C GLU A 182 1.20 21.07 1.44
N ASP A 183 1.30 21.34 2.74
CA ASP A 183 2.37 20.82 3.60
C ASP A 183 1.86 19.78 4.61
N SER A 184 1.07 20.23 5.59
CA SER A 184 0.49 19.36 6.61
C SER A 184 -0.77 19.95 7.23
N ILE A 185 -1.62 19.05 7.74
CA ILE A 185 -2.77 19.39 8.57
C ILE A 185 -2.83 18.44 9.77
N ARG A 186 -3.46 18.90 10.86
CA ARG A 186 -3.72 18.07 12.02
C ARG A 186 -5.20 17.86 12.20
N LEU A 187 -5.58 16.62 12.46
CA LEU A 187 -6.96 16.22 12.67
C LEU A 187 -7.11 15.68 14.11
N ASP A 188 -8.02 16.29 14.86
CA ASP A 188 -8.44 15.78 16.17
C ASP A 188 -9.62 14.80 15.97
N LEU A 189 -9.40 13.54 16.35
CA LEU A 189 -10.40 12.48 16.29
C LEU A 189 -11.12 12.26 17.64
N GLY A 190 -10.91 13.16 18.60
CA GLY A 190 -11.27 12.98 20.00
C GLY A 190 -10.26 12.08 20.71
N GLY A 191 -9.56 12.63 21.69
CA GLY A 191 -8.57 11.91 22.49
C GLY A 191 -7.28 11.53 21.77
N ILE A 192 -7.19 11.62 20.46
CA ILE A 192 -5.97 11.50 19.68
C ILE A 192 -5.92 12.56 18.57
N GLU A 193 -4.72 13.03 18.29
CA GLU A 193 -4.41 13.87 17.13
C GLU A 193 -3.58 13.06 16.15
N VAL A 194 -3.90 13.15 14.86
CA VAL A 194 -3.12 12.61 13.77
C VAL A 194 -2.61 13.76 12.90
N GLU A 195 -1.45 13.57 12.30
CA GLU A 195 -0.87 14.52 11.36
C GLU A 195 -0.88 13.92 9.95
N VAL A 196 -1.59 14.57 9.04
CA VAL A 196 -1.53 14.29 7.59
C VAL A 196 -0.48 15.23 7.02
N ARG A 197 0.53 14.70 6.34
CA ARG A 197 1.64 15.50 5.84
C ARG A 197 2.23 14.96 4.55
N THR A 198 2.81 15.81 3.75
CA THR A 198 3.77 15.41 2.72
C THR A 198 5.19 15.45 3.28
N TYR A 199 6.03 14.53 2.83
CA TYR A 199 7.50 14.60 3.02
C TYR A 199 8.18 15.20 1.77
N GLY A 200 7.42 15.36 0.68
CA GLY A 200 7.83 15.80 -0.63
C GLY A 200 7.23 14.90 -1.73
N PRO A 201 7.43 15.22 -3.01
CA PRO A 201 7.00 14.35 -4.11
C PRO A 201 7.73 13.01 -4.03
N ALA A 202 7.01 11.91 -4.28
CA ALA A 202 7.55 10.57 -4.19
C ALA A 202 7.09 9.71 -5.39
N HIS A 203 6.22 8.73 -5.16
CA HIS A 203 5.64 7.92 -6.23
C HIS A 203 4.80 8.79 -7.20
N SER A 204 4.08 9.75 -6.63
CA SER A 204 3.40 10.82 -7.34
C SER A 204 3.75 12.19 -6.75
N PRO A 205 3.46 13.32 -7.45
CA PRO A 205 3.73 14.65 -6.91
C PRO A 205 2.98 14.97 -5.62
N GLY A 206 1.78 14.41 -5.44
CA GLY A 206 0.87 14.72 -4.35
C GLY A 206 0.81 13.66 -3.26
N ASP A 207 1.86 12.84 -3.07
CA ASP A 207 1.87 11.83 -2.02
C ASP A 207 1.84 12.43 -0.62
N VAL A 208 0.95 11.91 0.22
CA VAL A 208 0.86 12.25 1.63
C VAL A 208 0.88 11.00 2.51
N SER A 209 1.37 11.17 3.72
CA SER A 209 1.39 10.14 4.76
C SER A 209 0.57 10.60 5.98
N VAL A 210 0.13 9.64 6.79
CA VAL A 210 -0.59 9.90 8.04
C VAL A 210 0.23 9.40 9.22
N VAL A 211 0.67 10.31 10.07
CA VAL A 211 1.39 9.99 11.30
C VAL A 211 0.40 9.86 12.44
N VAL A 212 0.52 8.78 13.22
CA VAL A 212 -0.24 8.51 14.45
C VAL A 212 0.73 8.49 15.62
N PRO A 213 1.04 9.66 16.23
CA PRO A 213 2.12 9.76 17.22
C PRO A 213 1.88 8.92 18.48
N SER A 214 0.60 8.77 18.91
CA SER A 214 0.24 7.95 20.06
C SER A 214 0.63 6.48 19.92
N ASP A 215 0.67 6.00 18.67
CA ASP A 215 0.91 4.60 18.34
C ASP A 215 2.32 4.36 17.81
N ASN A 216 3.14 5.42 17.70
CA ASN A 216 4.45 5.42 17.06
C ASN A 216 4.40 4.77 15.66
N LEU A 217 3.42 5.18 14.85
CA LEU A 217 3.13 4.59 13.55
C LEU A 217 3.02 5.68 12.49
N VAL A 218 3.51 5.38 11.29
CA VAL A 218 3.24 6.14 10.07
C VAL A 218 2.58 5.25 9.01
N ILE A 219 1.46 5.70 8.49
CA ILE A 219 0.80 5.15 7.30
C ILE A 219 1.43 5.91 6.14
N ALA A 220 2.41 5.27 5.51
CA ALA A 220 3.32 5.92 4.56
C ALA A 220 2.69 6.15 3.18
N GLY A 221 1.65 5.37 2.83
CA GLY A 221 1.12 5.38 1.48
C GLY A 221 2.16 4.90 0.46
N ASP A 222 2.01 5.34 -0.78
CA ASP A 222 2.88 4.96 -1.89
C ASP A 222 4.28 5.62 -1.85
N LEU A 223 4.58 6.38 -0.80
CA LEU A 223 5.96 6.74 -0.50
C LEU A 223 6.81 5.50 -0.22
N ALA A 224 6.22 4.41 0.31
CA ALA A 224 6.91 3.18 0.67
C ALA A 224 6.19 1.92 0.17
N PHE A 225 6.98 0.95 -0.31
CA PHE A 225 6.51 -0.33 -0.84
C PHE A 225 7.14 -1.50 -0.08
N HIS A 226 6.37 -2.58 0.05
CA HIS A 226 6.81 -3.85 0.62
C HIS A 226 6.23 -5.01 -0.17
N ILE A 227 7.04 -6.04 -0.45
CA ILE A 227 6.67 -7.27 -1.20
C ILE A 227 6.45 -7.02 -2.70
N ARG A 228 5.98 -5.86 -3.08
CA ARG A 228 5.67 -5.47 -4.45
C ARG A 228 6.76 -4.52 -4.97
N MET A 229 7.10 -4.66 -6.27
CA MET A 229 7.96 -3.70 -6.94
C MET A 229 7.23 -2.35 -7.06
N PRO A 230 7.85 -1.23 -6.66
CA PRO A 230 7.25 0.08 -6.85
C PRO A 230 7.12 0.38 -8.36
N PRO A 231 5.93 0.78 -8.85
CA PRO A 231 5.81 1.23 -10.22
C PRO A 231 6.41 2.64 -10.35
N ILE A 232 7.06 2.90 -11.49
CA ILE A 232 7.53 4.24 -11.88
C ILE A 232 6.68 4.67 -13.05
N PHE A 233 5.99 5.81 -12.94
CA PHE A 233 5.15 6.40 -13.97
C PHE A 233 5.91 7.50 -14.73
N ASP A 234 5.30 8.09 -15.75
CA ASP A 234 5.92 9.14 -16.55
C ASP A 234 6.08 10.44 -15.75
N GLU A 235 5.23 10.66 -14.74
CA GLU A 235 5.25 11.78 -13.80
C GLU A 235 6.10 11.53 -12.54
N THR A 236 6.58 10.30 -12.31
CA THR A 236 7.39 9.99 -11.14
C THR A 236 8.79 10.58 -11.26
N ASP A 237 9.13 11.52 -10.40
CA ASP A 237 10.48 12.04 -10.25
C ASP A 237 11.27 11.16 -9.26
N THR A 238 12.08 10.25 -9.81
CA THR A 238 12.87 9.32 -8.98
C THR A 238 13.99 9.99 -8.21
N ALA A 239 14.51 11.13 -8.65
CA ALA A 239 15.50 11.90 -7.91
C ALA A 239 14.83 12.60 -6.72
N GLY A 240 13.70 13.28 -6.96
CA GLY A 240 12.90 13.90 -5.93
C GLY A 240 12.41 12.88 -4.90
N TRP A 241 12.01 11.68 -5.33
CA TRP A 241 11.60 10.60 -4.40
C TRP A 241 12.74 10.17 -3.46
N ILE A 242 13.96 10.08 -3.97
CA ILE A 242 15.15 9.79 -3.14
C ILE A 242 15.40 10.91 -2.11
N GLU A 243 15.27 12.18 -2.50
CA GLU A 243 15.40 13.32 -1.58
C GLU A 243 14.28 13.32 -0.52
N THR A 244 13.05 13.03 -0.93
CA THR A 244 11.89 12.88 -0.04
C THR A 244 12.11 11.73 0.95
N TRP A 245 12.72 10.62 0.50
CA TRP A 245 13.02 9.48 1.36
C TRP A 245 13.97 9.85 2.50
N ASP A 246 15.00 10.65 2.23
CA ASP A 246 15.95 11.06 3.27
C ASP A 246 15.26 11.80 4.42
N VAL A 247 14.26 12.65 4.12
CA VAL A 247 13.43 13.32 5.12
C VAL A 247 12.54 12.33 5.86
N PHE A 248 11.87 11.44 5.12
CA PHE A 248 10.98 10.41 5.68
C PHE A 248 11.74 9.49 6.65
N GLU A 249 12.89 8.95 6.24
CA GLU A 249 13.70 8.06 7.08
C GLU A 249 14.23 8.76 8.32
N GLN A 250 14.63 10.04 8.21
CA GLN A 250 15.08 10.83 9.35
C GLN A 250 13.96 11.02 10.40
N GLU A 251 12.71 11.23 9.97
CA GLU A 251 11.61 11.56 10.87
C GLU A 251 10.84 10.31 11.35
N ALA A 252 10.73 9.28 10.52
CA ALA A 252 9.93 8.09 10.80
C ALA A 252 10.75 6.81 11.03
N GLY A 253 12.10 6.90 11.09
CA GLY A 253 12.98 5.73 11.11
C GLY A 253 12.75 4.73 12.24
N ASP A 254 12.26 5.17 13.39
CA ASP A 254 11.97 4.34 14.57
C ASP A 254 10.46 3.99 14.71
N MET A 255 9.63 4.37 13.73
CA MET A 255 8.18 4.11 13.75
C MET A 255 7.86 2.75 13.13
N LEU A 256 6.70 2.20 13.50
CA LEU A 256 6.05 1.16 12.72
C LEU A 256 5.61 1.77 11.38
N ILE A 257 5.95 1.13 10.27
CA ILE A 257 5.62 1.61 8.92
C ILE A 257 4.49 0.76 8.36
N LEU A 258 3.41 1.41 7.93
CA LEU A 258 2.37 0.80 7.12
C LEU A 258 2.46 1.38 5.71
N PRO A 259 3.03 0.65 4.74
CA PRO A 259 3.21 1.11 3.36
C PRO A 259 1.88 1.16 2.60
N GLY A 260 1.85 1.77 1.42
CA GLY A 260 0.69 1.71 0.52
C GLY A 260 0.39 0.31 0.02
N HIS A 261 1.44 -0.51 -0.14
CA HIS A 261 1.34 -1.90 -0.59
C HIS A 261 2.18 -2.82 0.28
N GLY A 262 1.62 -3.96 0.69
CA GLY A 262 2.22 -4.91 1.60
C GLY A 262 1.82 -4.68 3.06
N GLY A 263 2.21 -5.61 3.95
CA GLY A 263 1.83 -5.54 5.37
C GLY A 263 2.64 -4.53 6.18
N PRO A 264 2.24 -4.31 7.46
CA PRO A 264 3.00 -3.46 8.39
C PRO A 264 4.42 -4.02 8.60
N THR A 265 5.41 -3.13 8.66
CA THR A 265 6.81 -3.50 8.71
C THR A 265 7.66 -2.40 9.35
N ASP A 266 8.98 -2.45 9.18
CA ASP A 266 9.95 -1.47 9.67
C ASP A 266 10.60 -0.68 8.53
N MET A 267 11.33 0.39 8.89
CA MET A 267 12.04 1.25 7.94
C MET A 267 13.07 0.48 7.11
N ALA A 268 13.80 -0.47 7.70
CA ALA A 268 14.83 -1.22 6.98
C ALA A 268 14.22 -2.04 5.83
N THR A 269 13.04 -2.63 6.06
CA THR A 269 12.33 -3.42 5.05
C THR A 269 11.80 -2.57 3.91
N VAL A 270 11.12 -1.44 4.19
CA VAL A 270 10.62 -0.56 3.12
C VAL A 270 11.74 0.18 2.42
N ARG A 271 12.86 0.46 3.11
CA ARG A 271 14.07 1.00 2.49
C ARG A 271 14.60 0.08 1.40
N ALA A 272 14.76 -1.21 1.73
CA ALA A 272 15.17 -2.21 0.76
C ALA A 272 14.15 -2.35 -0.39
N GLY A 273 12.84 -2.22 -0.09
CA GLY A 273 11.74 -2.35 -1.04
C GLY A 273 11.56 -1.14 -1.96
N THR A 274 12.05 0.04 -1.57
CA THR A 274 11.80 1.29 -2.30
C THR A 274 13.10 2.03 -2.58
N TYR A 275 13.71 2.63 -1.57
CA TYR A 275 14.87 3.52 -1.72
C TYR A 275 16.07 2.84 -2.38
N ASP A 276 16.49 1.68 -1.86
CA ASP A 276 17.66 0.97 -2.39
C ASP A 276 17.41 0.51 -3.84
N TYR A 277 16.18 0.20 -4.20
CA TYR A 277 15.81 -0.10 -5.58
C TYR A 277 15.90 1.13 -6.49
N LEU A 278 15.43 2.30 -6.04
CA LEU A 278 15.53 3.54 -6.81
C LEU A 278 17.00 3.92 -7.05
N ILE A 279 17.83 3.85 -6.01
CA ILE A 279 19.28 4.09 -6.13
C ILE A 279 19.89 3.12 -7.13
N PHE A 280 19.67 1.81 -6.96
CA PHE A 280 20.18 0.79 -7.88
C PHE A 280 19.79 1.11 -9.32
N LEU A 281 18.52 1.40 -9.58
CA LEU A 281 18.03 1.57 -10.94
C LEU A 281 18.63 2.82 -11.60
N ARG A 282 18.73 3.93 -10.87
CA ARG A 282 19.37 5.16 -11.36
C ARG A 282 20.87 4.96 -11.61
N GLU A 283 21.58 4.20 -10.76
CA GLU A 283 23.00 3.87 -10.97
C GLU A 283 23.20 3.04 -12.25
N GLN A 284 22.33 2.04 -12.49
CA GLN A 284 22.41 1.23 -13.72
C GLN A 284 22.11 2.05 -14.98
N VAL A 285 21.12 2.93 -14.90
CA VAL A 285 20.75 3.83 -16.01
C VAL A 285 21.87 4.84 -16.26
N GLN A 286 22.47 5.44 -15.23
CA GLN A 286 23.58 6.37 -15.39
C GLN A 286 24.77 5.70 -16.08
N ALA A 287 25.15 4.49 -15.64
CA ALA A 287 26.23 3.75 -16.27
C ALA A 287 25.96 3.47 -17.77
N LEU A 288 24.69 3.20 -18.10
CA LEU A 288 24.29 2.99 -19.48
C LEU A 288 24.37 4.28 -20.31
N LEU A 289 23.94 5.43 -19.75
CA LEU A 289 24.04 6.73 -20.40
C LEU A 289 25.49 7.15 -20.61
N ASP A 290 26.38 6.88 -19.66
CA ASP A 290 27.82 7.18 -19.75
C ASP A 290 28.51 6.37 -20.89
N GLU A 291 27.91 5.24 -21.30
CA GLU A 291 28.37 4.39 -22.41
C GLU A 291 27.64 4.67 -23.74
N ASP A 292 26.92 5.80 -23.85
CA ASP A 292 26.07 6.13 -25.01
C ASP A 292 25.01 5.04 -25.33
N GLY A 293 24.51 4.36 -24.29
CA GLY A 293 23.48 3.32 -24.40
C GLY A 293 22.13 3.89 -24.82
N THR A 294 21.23 3.00 -25.19
CA THR A 294 19.90 3.34 -25.75
C THR A 294 18.76 2.91 -24.82
N LEU A 295 17.56 3.46 -25.04
CA LEU A 295 16.33 3.02 -24.36
C LEU A 295 16.11 1.49 -24.52
N GLU A 296 16.47 0.91 -25.68
CA GLU A 296 16.36 -0.55 -25.90
C GLU A 296 17.31 -1.31 -24.95
N ASP A 297 18.45 -0.75 -24.64
CA ASP A 297 19.40 -1.36 -23.71
C ASP A 297 18.94 -1.17 -22.26
N ALA A 298 18.28 -0.05 -21.92
CA ALA A 298 17.68 0.16 -20.62
C ALA A 298 16.64 -0.93 -20.28
N TYR A 299 15.82 -1.36 -21.24
CA TYR A 299 14.86 -2.46 -21.01
C TYR A 299 15.53 -3.81 -20.69
N LYS A 300 16.84 -3.95 -20.91
CA LYS A 300 17.63 -5.17 -20.67
C LYS A 300 18.49 -5.11 -19.41
N ILE A 301 18.42 -4.02 -18.65
CA ILE A 301 19.12 -3.91 -17.35
C ILE A 301 18.74 -5.12 -16.49
N ASP A 302 19.78 -5.81 -15.98
CA ASP A 302 19.57 -6.98 -15.12
C ASP A 302 19.09 -6.55 -13.73
N GLN A 303 17.83 -6.82 -13.46
CA GLN A 303 17.16 -6.57 -12.20
C GLN A 303 16.80 -7.88 -11.47
N SER A 304 17.44 -9.00 -11.83
CA SER A 304 17.10 -10.34 -11.30
C SER A 304 17.20 -10.46 -9.78
N ALA A 305 17.97 -9.60 -9.13
CA ALA A 305 18.02 -9.52 -7.66
C ALA A 305 16.65 -9.21 -7.03
N TYR A 306 15.75 -8.55 -7.77
CA TYR A 306 14.41 -8.17 -7.35
C TYR A 306 13.31 -9.10 -7.91
N ALA A 307 13.67 -10.19 -8.58
CA ALA A 307 12.72 -11.11 -9.23
C ALA A 307 11.76 -11.81 -8.24
N HIS A 308 12.06 -11.75 -6.95
CA HIS A 308 11.20 -12.27 -5.89
C HIS A 308 10.04 -11.34 -5.52
N TRP A 309 10.03 -10.09 -6.00
CA TRP A 309 8.93 -9.16 -5.75
C TRP A 309 7.76 -9.39 -6.70
N HIS A 310 6.56 -9.24 -6.16
CA HIS A 310 5.36 -9.21 -6.98
C HIS A 310 5.42 -8.08 -7.99
N THR A 311 4.78 -8.25 -9.13
CA THR A 311 4.79 -7.31 -10.29
C THR A 311 6.16 -7.10 -10.95
N PHE A 312 7.20 -7.86 -10.57
CA PHE A 312 8.53 -7.77 -11.20
C PHE A 312 8.47 -7.87 -12.72
N HIS A 313 7.76 -8.87 -13.24
CA HIS A 313 7.71 -9.13 -14.67
C HIS A 313 6.98 -8.06 -15.47
N GLU A 314 6.03 -7.38 -14.84
CA GLU A 314 5.26 -6.29 -15.44
C GLU A 314 5.99 -4.96 -15.38
N LEU A 315 6.81 -4.74 -14.35
CA LEU A 315 7.34 -3.43 -14.03
C LEU A 315 8.84 -3.27 -14.32
N ALA A 316 9.67 -4.28 -14.09
CA ALA A 316 11.12 -4.12 -14.09
C ALA A 316 11.66 -3.43 -15.37
N ALA A 317 11.33 -3.97 -16.54
CA ALA A 317 11.77 -3.36 -17.80
C ALA A 317 11.14 -1.97 -18.03
N ARG A 318 9.85 -1.80 -17.68
CA ARG A 318 9.16 -0.52 -17.83
C ARG A 318 9.79 0.55 -16.93
N ASN A 319 10.07 0.23 -15.66
CA ASN A 319 10.72 1.14 -14.73
C ASN A 319 12.08 1.60 -15.26
N ALA A 320 12.90 0.67 -15.75
CA ALA A 320 14.19 1.00 -16.32
C ALA A 320 14.08 1.94 -17.53
N GLY A 321 13.13 1.69 -18.43
CA GLY A 321 12.91 2.57 -19.58
C GLY A 321 12.43 3.97 -19.18
N ARG A 322 11.61 4.10 -18.14
CA ARG A 322 11.12 5.40 -17.65
C ARG A 322 12.21 6.20 -16.96
N VAL A 323 12.99 5.54 -16.10
CA VAL A 323 14.16 6.18 -15.47
C VAL A 323 15.16 6.62 -16.52
N PHE A 324 15.42 5.80 -17.54
CA PHE A 324 16.29 6.19 -18.65
C PHE A 324 15.78 7.44 -19.38
N THR A 325 14.49 7.45 -19.74
CA THR A 325 13.90 8.60 -20.45
C THR A 325 13.96 9.89 -19.58
N ALA A 326 13.72 9.79 -18.28
CA ALA A 326 13.82 10.94 -17.39
C ALA A 326 15.27 11.44 -17.29
N MET A 327 16.22 10.55 -17.01
CA MET A 327 17.65 10.92 -16.81
C MET A 327 18.36 11.38 -18.08
N GLU A 328 17.84 11.03 -19.29
CA GLU A 328 18.38 11.53 -20.56
C GLU A 328 18.26 13.05 -20.69
N PHE A 329 17.33 13.66 -19.91
CA PHE A 329 17.05 15.10 -19.93
C PHE A 329 17.41 15.82 -18.63
N GLU A 330 17.99 15.15 -17.62
CA GLU A 330 18.55 15.75 -16.41
C GLU A 330 19.94 16.34 -16.71
#